data_c2c4197ab13734e116cc8efbfda0d6d2
#
_entry.id   c2c4197ab13734e116cc8efbfda0d6d2
#
_cell.length_a   1.000
_cell.length_b   1.000
_cell.length_c   1.000
_cell.angle_alpha   90.00
_cell.angle_beta   90.00
_cell.angle_gamma   90.00
#
_symmetry.space_group_name_H-M   'P 1'
#
loop_
_entity.id
_entity.type
_entity.pdbx_description
1 polymer ?
#
loop_
_entity_poly.entity_id
_entity_poly.type
_entity_poly.pdbx_seq_one_letter_code
_entity_poly.pdbx_strand_id
1 'polypeptide(L)'
;MREPLEDIQLRSESWKPEEVLRWAFATFGDDVAMATGFGVEGMALIDIASRINPNVQVFTGDTDFLFPETYDLIDRVEKRYGIKIERLYSAVTPEEQEMEHGPELWKRNPDRCCGIRKVEPLKNKLAGLRAWITAIRRDQTSARAYARKIEWDIKFQLVKINPLADWSAPMVWSYIHKHNVPYNPMHDRDYPSIGCTHCTRAVKPGEDSRAGRWAGFQKTECGLHAGNKSARIPLVHLEVPLGVSQSVTADET
;
A
#
# COMPACT_ATOMS: atom_id res chain seq x y z
N MET A 1 26.81 5.73 5.42
CA MET A 1 26.72 6.99 6.23
C MET A 1 25.45 6.88 7.07
N ARG A 2 25.46 7.32 8.33
CA ARG A 2 24.26 7.40 9.15
C ARG A 2 23.61 8.76 8.94
N GLU A 3 22.34 8.77 8.57
CA GLU A 3 21.57 9.98 8.25
C GLU A 3 20.27 10.00 9.07
N PRO A 4 19.92 11.15 9.68
CA PRO A 4 18.66 11.30 10.39
C PRO A 4 17.45 11.09 9.43
N LEU A 5 16.44 10.38 9.88
CA LEU A 5 15.22 10.15 9.08
C LEU A 5 14.56 11.47 8.67
N GLU A 6 14.61 12.50 9.52
CA GLU A 6 14.02 13.82 9.25
C GLU A 6 14.63 14.48 8.02
N ASP A 7 15.95 14.38 7.82
CA ASP A 7 16.65 14.96 6.67
C ASP A 7 16.25 14.23 5.38
N ILE A 8 16.11 12.89 5.46
CA ILE A 8 15.64 12.08 4.34
C ILE A 8 14.19 12.42 3.98
N GLN A 9 13.33 12.60 4.99
CA GLN A 9 11.93 13.00 4.80
C GLN A 9 11.81 14.30 4.03
N LEU A 10 12.59 15.31 4.40
CA LEU A 10 12.55 16.61 3.73
C LEU A 10 13.04 16.52 2.29
N ARG A 11 14.16 15.84 2.07
CA ARG A 11 14.78 15.71 0.75
C ARG A 11 13.94 14.85 -0.21
N SER A 12 13.35 13.78 0.28
CA SER A 12 12.59 12.85 -0.54
C SER A 12 11.28 13.42 -1.11
N GLU A 13 10.79 14.52 -0.59
CA GLU A 13 9.55 15.14 -1.09
C GLU A 13 9.67 15.60 -2.55
N SER A 14 10.87 15.95 -3.02
CA SER A 14 11.13 16.30 -4.42
C SER A 14 11.42 15.10 -5.33
N TRP A 15 11.62 13.91 -4.77
CA TRP A 15 12.02 12.74 -5.55
C TRP A 15 10.87 12.15 -6.36
N LYS A 16 11.20 11.62 -7.54
CA LYS A 16 10.27 10.81 -8.33
C LYS A 16 10.06 9.43 -7.67
N PRO A 17 8.98 8.71 -7.98
CA PRO A 17 8.74 7.37 -7.44
C PRO A 17 9.91 6.41 -7.64
N GLU A 18 10.56 6.46 -8.78
CA GLU A 18 11.72 5.64 -9.10
C GLU A 18 12.92 5.94 -8.18
N GLU A 19 13.14 7.20 -7.84
CA GLU A 19 14.21 7.63 -6.94
C GLU A 19 13.95 7.16 -5.51
N VAL A 20 12.69 7.30 -5.05
CA VAL A 20 12.25 6.79 -3.74
C VAL A 20 12.46 5.28 -3.65
N LEU A 21 12.10 4.53 -4.69
CA LEU A 21 12.25 3.07 -4.71
C LEU A 21 13.72 2.64 -4.78
N ARG A 22 14.55 3.29 -5.60
CA ARG A 22 15.99 2.99 -5.64
C ARG A 22 16.64 3.21 -4.28
N TRP A 23 16.31 4.33 -3.63
CA TRP A 23 16.77 4.61 -2.28
C TRP A 23 16.31 3.53 -1.28
N ALA A 24 15.03 3.13 -1.35
CA ALA A 24 14.48 2.12 -0.46
C ALA A 24 15.21 0.78 -0.59
N PHE A 25 15.36 0.29 -1.81
CA PHE A 25 16.03 -0.99 -2.06
C PHE A 25 17.53 -0.95 -1.70
N ALA A 26 18.20 0.17 -1.97
CA ALA A 26 19.61 0.32 -1.60
C ALA A 26 19.83 0.41 -0.08
N THR A 27 18.87 1.00 0.66
CA THR A 27 19.00 1.22 2.11
C THR A 27 18.60 0.00 2.93
N PHE A 28 17.59 -0.73 2.50
CA PHE A 28 17.00 -1.80 3.30
C PHE A 28 17.26 -3.20 2.73
N GLY A 29 17.64 -3.32 1.45
CA GLY A 29 17.88 -4.63 0.82
C GLY A 29 16.66 -5.55 0.96
N ASP A 30 16.87 -6.71 1.58
CA ASP A 30 15.83 -7.71 1.81
C ASP A 30 14.90 -7.38 3.00
N ASP A 31 15.23 -6.36 3.79
CA ASP A 31 14.42 -5.92 4.94
C ASP A 31 13.30 -4.95 4.54
N VAL A 32 13.01 -4.78 3.24
CA VAL A 32 11.89 -3.99 2.72
C VAL A 32 11.00 -4.83 1.83
N ALA A 33 9.69 -4.72 2.03
CA ALA A 33 8.70 -5.35 1.16
C ALA A 33 7.55 -4.40 0.83
N MET A 34 6.91 -4.63 -0.32
CA MET A 34 5.80 -3.81 -0.81
C MET A 34 4.46 -4.45 -0.50
N ALA A 35 3.60 -3.70 0.19
CA ALA A 35 2.21 -4.06 0.43
C ALA A 35 1.32 -3.60 -0.73
N THR A 36 0.45 -4.47 -1.22
CA THR A 36 -0.54 -4.10 -2.24
C THR A 36 -1.91 -4.66 -1.92
N GLY A 37 -2.96 -3.90 -2.26
CA GLY A 37 -4.35 -4.38 -2.29
C GLY A 37 -4.87 -4.50 -3.73
N PHE A 38 -3.96 -4.51 -4.72
CA PHE A 38 -4.27 -4.61 -6.16
C PHE A 38 -5.21 -3.52 -6.70
N GLY A 39 -5.27 -2.36 -6.02
CA GLY A 39 -5.81 -1.12 -6.61
C GLY A 39 -4.86 -0.56 -7.67
N VAL A 40 -5.33 0.38 -8.49
CA VAL A 40 -4.56 0.96 -9.61
C VAL A 40 -3.21 1.55 -9.17
N GLU A 41 -3.14 2.15 -7.99
CA GLU A 41 -1.90 2.69 -7.42
C GLU A 41 -0.88 1.57 -7.13
N GLY A 42 -1.38 0.48 -6.54
CA GLY A 42 -0.54 -0.70 -6.27
C GLY A 42 0.00 -1.31 -7.56
N MET A 43 -0.81 -1.33 -8.61
CA MET A 43 -0.40 -1.84 -9.91
C MET A 43 0.66 -0.96 -10.59
N ALA A 44 0.47 0.38 -10.56
CA ALA A 44 1.50 1.30 -11.06
C ALA A 44 2.82 1.13 -10.31
N LEU A 45 2.73 0.99 -8.98
CA LEU A 45 3.92 0.86 -8.14
C LEU A 45 4.64 -0.49 -8.34
N ILE A 46 3.91 -1.60 -8.54
CA ILE A 46 4.50 -2.90 -8.91
C ILE A 46 5.28 -2.78 -10.23
N ASP A 47 4.70 -2.15 -11.25
CA ASP A 47 5.36 -1.99 -12.55
C ASP A 47 6.66 -1.19 -12.43
N ILE A 48 6.63 -0.07 -11.69
CA ILE A 48 7.84 0.74 -11.44
C ILE A 48 8.88 -0.06 -10.65
N ALA A 49 8.46 -0.70 -9.57
CA ALA A 49 9.33 -1.43 -8.67
C ALA A 49 10.01 -2.63 -9.35
N SER A 50 9.26 -3.41 -10.13
CA SER A 50 9.78 -4.58 -10.85
C SER A 50 10.81 -4.22 -11.92
N ARG A 51 10.73 -3.03 -12.52
CA ARG A 51 11.75 -2.52 -13.46
C ARG A 51 13.05 -2.13 -12.76
N ILE A 52 12.98 -1.75 -11.49
CA ILE A 52 14.15 -1.34 -10.69
C ILE A 52 14.78 -2.54 -10.00
N ASN A 53 13.96 -3.40 -9.41
CA ASN A 53 14.35 -4.60 -8.70
C ASN A 53 13.48 -5.79 -9.16
N PRO A 54 13.98 -6.66 -10.04
CA PRO A 54 13.25 -7.84 -10.49
C PRO A 54 12.88 -8.83 -9.38
N ASN A 55 13.58 -8.75 -8.23
CA ASN A 55 13.35 -9.60 -7.06
C ASN A 55 12.57 -8.87 -5.97
N VAL A 56 11.80 -7.82 -6.31
CA VAL A 56 11.02 -7.07 -5.33
C VAL A 56 10.09 -7.99 -4.54
N GLN A 57 10.17 -7.93 -3.23
CA GLN A 57 9.28 -8.66 -2.34
C GLN A 57 7.92 -7.92 -2.30
N VAL A 58 6.86 -8.62 -2.72
CA VAL A 58 5.50 -8.08 -2.73
C VAL A 58 4.59 -8.99 -1.92
N PHE A 59 3.74 -8.41 -1.09
CA PHE A 59 2.75 -9.15 -0.33
C PHE A 59 1.37 -8.49 -0.37
N THR A 60 0.34 -9.29 -0.12
CA THR A 60 -1.06 -8.85 -0.01
C THR A 60 -1.75 -9.51 1.16
N GLY A 61 -2.66 -8.80 1.81
CA GLY A 61 -3.57 -9.40 2.78
C GLY A 61 -4.69 -10.16 2.07
N ASP A 62 -4.62 -11.48 2.10
CA ASP A 62 -5.74 -12.32 1.66
C ASP A 62 -6.71 -12.50 2.83
N THR A 63 -7.90 -11.95 2.65
CA THR A 63 -8.93 -11.93 3.70
C THR A 63 -9.90 -13.10 3.61
N ASP A 64 -9.70 -14.02 2.68
CA ASP A 64 -10.65 -15.05 2.22
C ASP A 64 -11.95 -14.47 1.60
N PHE A 65 -12.02 -13.14 1.50
CA PHE A 65 -13.19 -12.39 0.98
C PHE A 65 -12.80 -11.44 -0.16
N LEU A 66 -11.71 -11.69 -0.86
CA LEU A 66 -11.36 -10.90 -2.03
C LEU A 66 -12.29 -11.24 -3.21
N PHE A 67 -12.43 -10.32 -4.15
CA PHE A 67 -13.16 -10.58 -5.38
C PHE A 67 -12.40 -11.57 -6.27
N PRO A 68 -13.10 -12.43 -7.03
CA PRO A 68 -12.46 -13.32 -8.02
C PRO A 68 -11.53 -12.56 -8.97
N GLU A 69 -11.95 -11.38 -9.43
CA GLU A 69 -11.15 -10.51 -10.30
C GLU A 69 -9.83 -10.06 -9.65
N THR A 70 -9.77 -10.01 -8.32
CA THR A 70 -8.52 -9.70 -7.61
C THR A 70 -7.58 -10.90 -7.63
N TYR A 71 -8.08 -12.12 -7.44
CA TYR A 71 -7.27 -13.33 -7.56
C TYR A 71 -6.74 -13.52 -8.98
N ASP A 72 -7.59 -13.33 -9.99
CA ASP A 72 -7.16 -13.38 -11.40
C ASP A 72 -6.08 -12.33 -11.71
N LEU A 73 -6.19 -11.13 -11.11
CA LEU A 73 -5.17 -10.10 -11.28
C LEU A 73 -3.86 -10.49 -10.63
N ILE A 74 -3.86 -11.12 -9.45
CA ILE A 74 -2.65 -11.62 -8.79
C ILE A 74 -1.90 -12.56 -9.74
N ASP A 75 -2.57 -13.56 -10.30
CA ASP A 75 -1.97 -14.54 -11.20
C ASP A 75 -1.39 -13.87 -12.48
N ARG A 76 -2.11 -12.91 -13.05
CA ARG A 76 -1.62 -12.11 -14.19
C ARG A 76 -0.38 -11.29 -13.87
N VAL A 77 -0.32 -10.75 -12.66
CA VAL A 77 0.82 -9.95 -12.17
C VAL A 77 2.05 -10.84 -11.97
N GLU A 78 1.89 -11.96 -11.27
CA GLU A 78 2.97 -12.93 -11.08
C GLU A 78 3.57 -13.37 -12.43
N LYS A 79 2.70 -13.71 -13.38
CA LYS A 79 3.13 -14.13 -14.73
C LYS A 79 3.82 -13.01 -15.51
N ARG A 80 3.31 -11.77 -15.43
CA ARG A 80 3.84 -10.64 -16.21
C ARG A 80 5.20 -10.17 -15.73
N TYR A 81 5.38 -10.07 -14.41
CA TYR A 81 6.58 -9.49 -13.82
C TYR A 81 7.59 -10.54 -13.32
N GLY A 82 7.23 -11.82 -13.36
CA GLY A 82 8.09 -12.91 -12.87
C GLY A 82 8.32 -12.86 -11.36
N ILE A 83 7.46 -12.18 -10.62
CA ILE A 83 7.54 -12.05 -9.17
C ILE A 83 6.56 -13.01 -8.48
N LYS A 84 6.82 -13.30 -7.20
CA LYS A 84 5.93 -14.08 -6.36
C LYS A 84 5.20 -13.14 -5.40
N ILE A 85 3.87 -13.25 -5.31
CA ILE A 85 3.07 -12.48 -4.36
C ILE A 85 2.81 -13.31 -3.11
N GLU A 86 3.39 -12.89 -1.99
CA GLU A 86 3.12 -13.52 -0.69
C GLU A 86 1.72 -13.15 -0.21
N ARG A 87 0.88 -14.17 0.06
CA ARG A 87 -0.48 -13.97 0.59
C ARG A 87 -0.45 -14.11 2.10
N LEU A 88 -0.88 -13.05 2.79
CA LEU A 88 -0.98 -13.03 4.25
C LEU A 88 -2.41 -13.38 4.67
N TYR A 89 -2.57 -14.50 5.32
CA TYR A 89 -3.87 -14.97 5.82
C TYR A 89 -4.08 -14.61 7.29
N SER A 90 -5.34 -14.53 7.69
CA SER A 90 -5.72 -14.52 9.10
C SER A 90 -5.30 -15.83 9.78
N ALA A 91 -4.99 -15.76 11.07
CA ALA A 91 -4.72 -16.96 11.88
C ALA A 91 -5.97 -17.83 12.09
N VAL A 92 -7.15 -17.27 11.86
CA VAL A 92 -8.45 -17.96 11.99
C VAL A 92 -9.15 -18.01 10.64
N THR A 93 -9.87 -19.10 10.35
CA THR A 93 -10.70 -19.23 9.15
C THR A 93 -11.96 -18.35 9.24
N PRO A 94 -12.69 -18.13 8.13
CA PRO A 94 -14.01 -17.48 8.19
C PRO A 94 -14.98 -18.18 9.14
N GLU A 95 -14.99 -19.51 9.16
CA GLU A 95 -15.87 -20.34 10.00
C GLU A 95 -15.52 -20.22 11.47
N GLU A 96 -14.23 -20.26 11.82
CA GLU A 96 -13.76 -20.03 13.20
C GLU A 96 -14.10 -18.63 13.69
N GLN A 97 -13.93 -17.61 12.84
CA GLN A 97 -14.35 -16.24 13.13
C GLN A 97 -15.87 -16.16 13.39
N GLU A 98 -16.67 -16.88 12.62
CA GLU A 98 -18.11 -16.91 12.80
C GLU A 98 -18.52 -17.63 14.10
N MET A 99 -17.85 -18.72 14.45
CA MET A 99 -18.05 -19.42 15.73
C MET A 99 -17.72 -18.54 16.93
N GLU A 100 -16.61 -17.77 16.87
CA GLU A 100 -16.17 -16.94 17.99
C GLU A 100 -16.97 -15.64 18.11
N HIS A 101 -17.30 -15.02 16.98
CA HIS A 101 -17.85 -13.66 16.95
C HIS A 101 -19.30 -13.62 16.42
N GLY A 102 -19.89 -14.75 16.02
CA GLY A 102 -21.20 -14.85 15.38
C GLY A 102 -21.17 -14.45 13.89
N PRO A 103 -22.28 -14.68 13.17
CA PRO A 103 -22.35 -14.51 11.72
C PRO A 103 -22.12 -13.06 11.29
N GLU A 104 -21.62 -12.89 10.07
CA GLU A 104 -21.49 -11.62 9.37
C GLU A 104 -20.82 -10.51 10.20
N LEU A 105 -19.70 -10.83 10.86
CA LEU A 105 -18.98 -9.86 11.69
C LEU A 105 -18.72 -8.53 10.95
N TRP A 106 -18.46 -8.57 9.64
CA TRP A 106 -18.25 -7.39 8.79
C TRP A 106 -19.44 -6.43 8.73
N LYS A 107 -20.68 -6.92 8.93
CA LYS A 107 -21.91 -6.10 9.00
C LYS A 107 -22.15 -5.50 10.39
N ARG A 108 -21.66 -6.14 11.44
CA ARG A 108 -21.90 -5.73 12.83
C ARG A 108 -20.75 -4.94 13.43
N ASN A 109 -19.52 -5.35 13.11
CA ASN A 109 -18.31 -4.70 13.58
C ASN A 109 -17.20 -4.82 12.53
N PRO A 110 -17.21 -3.94 11.49
CA PRO A 110 -16.22 -3.97 10.42
C PRO A 110 -14.80 -3.66 10.91
N ASP A 111 -14.64 -2.94 12.04
CA ASP A 111 -13.33 -2.68 12.63
C ASP A 111 -12.71 -3.95 13.19
N ARG A 112 -13.49 -4.75 13.94
CA ARG A 112 -13.02 -6.03 14.47
C ARG A 112 -12.69 -7.00 13.33
N CYS A 113 -13.56 -7.11 12.32
CA CYS A 113 -13.30 -7.94 11.16
C CYS A 113 -12.01 -7.54 10.43
N CYS A 114 -11.81 -6.23 10.16
CA CYS A 114 -10.56 -5.74 9.58
C CYS A 114 -9.35 -5.97 10.49
N GLY A 115 -9.53 -5.87 11.80
CA GLY A 115 -8.50 -6.19 12.80
C GLY A 115 -7.96 -7.59 12.59
N ILE A 116 -8.86 -8.57 12.64
CA ILE A 116 -8.54 -10.00 12.51
C ILE A 116 -7.94 -10.32 11.13
N ARG A 117 -8.60 -9.88 10.05
CA ARG A 117 -8.28 -10.33 8.70
C ARG A 117 -7.25 -9.50 7.93
N LYS A 118 -6.88 -8.33 8.43
CA LYS A 118 -5.95 -7.43 7.73
C LYS A 118 -4.85 -6.91 8.64
N VAL A 119 -5.23 -6.36 9.82
CA VAL A 119 -4.26 -5.65 10.64
C VAL A 119 -3.31 -6.62 11.35
N GLU A 120 -3.83 -7.70 11.92
CA GLU A 120 -3.03 -8.71 12.61
C GLU A 120 -2.05 -9.44 11.66
N PRO A 121 -2.48 -9.97 10.48
CA PRO A 121 -1.55 -10.55 9.52
C PRO A 121 -0.48 -9.56 9.04
N LEU A 122 -0.86 -8.31 8.78
CA LEU A 122 0.10 -7.28 8.39
C LEU A 122 1.12 -7.02 9.51
N LYS A 123 0.66 -6.87 10.75
CA LYS A 123 1.54 -6.66 11.92
C LYS A 123 2.58 -7.77 12.04
N ASN A 124 2.16 -9.02 11.86
CA ASN A 124 3.05 -10.18 11.93
C ASN A 124 4.11 -10.13 10.80
N LYS A 125 3.70 -9.80 9.58
CA LYS A 125 4.63 -9.64 8.46
C LYS A 125 5.63 -8.50 8.69
N LEU A 126 5.15 -7.35 9.13
CA LEU A 126 5.99 -6.16 9.32
C LEU A 126 6.98 -6.30 10.48
N ALA A 127 6.72 -7.16 11.46
CA ALA A 127 7.63 -7.41 12.58
C ALA A 127 9.01 -7.96 12.15
N GLY A 128 9.10 -8.56 10.96
CA GLY A 128 10.34 -9.07 10.36
C GLY A 128 11.03 -8.09 9.41
N LEU A 129 10.51 -6.86 9.25
CA LEU A 129 11.01 -5.89 8.30
C LEU A 129 11.51 -4.60 8.99
N ARG A 130 12.40 -3.87 8.30
CA ARG A 130 12.83 -2.52 8.71
C ARG A 130 12.07 -1.41 7.98
N ALA A 131 11.49 -1.73 6.83
CA ALA A 131 10.68 -0.80 6.06
C ALA A 131 9.57 -1.51 5.27
N TRP A 132 8.50 -0.78 4.96
CA TRP A 132 7.47 -1.25 4.05
C TRP A 132 7.07 -0.17 3.05
N ILE A 133 6.77 -0.59 1.84
CA ILE A 133 6.36 0.28 0.74
C ILE A 133 4.86 0.18 0.57
N THR A 134 4.19 1.32 0.44
CA THR A 134 2.75 1.42 0.21
C THR A 134 2.43 2.30 -1.00
N ALA A 135 1.27 2.10 -1.58
CA ALA A 135 0.82 2.85 -2.74
C ALA A 135 -0.24 3.93 -2.38
N ILE A 136 -0.16 4.49 -1.17
CA ILE A 136 -1.09 5.55 -0.77
C ILE A 136 -0.76 6.88 -1.45
N ARG A 137 -1.81 7.68 -1.67
CA ARG A 137 -1.74 9.05 -2.18
C ARG A 137 -2.41 10.00 -1.20
N ARG A 138 -1.94 11.24 -1.15
CA ARG A 138 -2.48 12.27 -0.23
C ARG A 138 -3.93 12.64 -0.53
N ASP A 139 -4.33 12.58 -1.80
CA ASP A 139 -5.67 12.95 -2.26
C ASP A 139 -6.75 11.88 -2.04
N GLN A 140 -6.37 10.69 -1.56
CA GLN A 140 -7.33 9.59 -1.39
C GLN A 140 -8.29 9.77 -0.22
N THR A 141 -7.82 10.32 0.90
CA THR A 141 -8.63 10.59 2.10
C THR A 141 -7.99 11.68 2.95
N SER A 142 -8.79 12.35 3.80
CA SER A 142 -8.28 13.32 4.76
C SER A 142 -7.26 12.72 5.75
N ALA A 143 -7.39 11.43 6.07
CA ALA A 143 -6.44 10.72 6.94
C ALA A 143 -5.05 10.57 6.30
N ARG A 144 -4.97 10.59 4.95
CA ARG A 144 -3.72 10.44 4.19
C ARG A 144 -3.12 11.77 3.73
N ALA A 145 -3.83 12.88 3.89
CA ALA A 145 -3.45 14.20 3.35
C ALA A 145 -2.03 14.65 3.76
N TYR A 146 -1.53 14.16 4.89
CA TYR A 146 -0.21 14.51 5.42
C TYR A 146 0.83 13.40 5.25
N ALA A 147 0.55 12.34 4.50
CA ALA A 147 1.51 11.27 4.26
C ALA A 147 2.75 11.83 3.56
N ARG A 148 3.93 11.49 4.06
CA ARG A 148 5.21 11.83 3.43
C ARG A 148 5.68 10.68 2.54
N LYS A 149 6.55 10.98 1.59
CA LYS A 149 7.14 9.93 0.73
C LYS A 149 7.93 8.93 1.55
N ILE A 150 8.61 9.40 2.59
CA ILE A 150 9.30 8.56 3.58
C ILE A 150 8.88 9.06 4.95
N GLU A 151 8.40 8.18 5.82
CA GLU A 151 7.94 8.53 7.16
C GLU A 151 8.18 7.40 8.16
N TRP A 152 8.15 7.70 9.45
CA TRP A 152 8.11 6.69 10.50
C TRP A 152 6.67 6.23 10.73
N ASP A 153 6.41 4.95 10.61
CA ASP A 153 5.12 4.36 10.96
C ASP A 153 5.08 4.08 12.48
N ILE A 154 4.40 4.96 13.20
CA ILE A 154 4.31 4.83 14.66
C ILE A 154 3.54 3.59 15.07
N LYS A 155 2.55 3.17 14.27
CA LYS A 155 1.74 2.01 14.58
C LYS A 155 2.54 0.71 14.50
N PHE A 156 3.38 0.59 13.48
CA PHE A 156 4.14 -0.62 13.20
C PHE A 156 5.63 -0.50 13.56
N GLN A 157 6.10 0.69 13.99
CA GLN A 157 7.45 0.95 14.48
C GLN A 157 8.56 0.63 13.46
N LEU A 158 8.35 1.01 12.21
CA LEU A 158 9.32 0.89 11.11
C LEU A 158 9.16 2.03 10.09
N VAL A 159 10.07 2.10 9.14
CA VAL A 159 9.98 3.12 8.06
C VAL A 159 8.86 2.75 7.10
N LYS A 160 8.01 3.72 6.78
CA LYS A 160 6.98 3.60 5.77
C LYS A 160 7.33 4.47 4.57
N ILE A 161 7.21 3.91 3.39
CA ILE A 161 7.63 4.49 2.13
C ILE A 161 6.42 4.57 1.21
N ASN A 162 6.09 5.78 0.76
CA ASN A 162 4.91 6.08 -0.05
C ASN A 162 5.35 6.77 -1.36
N PRO A 163 5.89 6.06 -2.34
CA PRO A 163 6.49 6.68 -3.54
C PRO A 163 5.50 7.52 -4.36
N LEU A 164 4.22 7.17 -4.29
CA LEU A 164 3.14 7.85 -5.02
C LEU A 164 2.39 8.89 -4.19
N ALA A 165 2.94 9.32 -3.04
CA ALA A 165 2.22 10.20 -2.10
C ALA A 165 1.70 11.50 -2.74
N ASP A 166 2.44 12.07 -3.67
CA ASP A 166 2.11 13.32 -4.39
C ASP A 166 1.42 13.12 -5.75
N TRP A 167 1.19 11.86 -6.16
CA TRP A 167 0.46 11.59 -7.39
C TRP A 167 -1.03 11.85 -7.23
N SER A 168 -1.68 12.30 -8.30
CA SER A 168 -3.13 12.38 -8.41
C SER A 168 -3.71 11.13 -9.09
N ALA A 169 -5.02 10.91 -8.95
CA ALA A 169 -5.70 9.81 -9.64
C ALA A 169 -5.50 9.86 -11.17
N PRO A 170 -5.61 11.02 -11.85
CA PRO A 170 -5.30 11.11 -13.28
C PRO A 170 -3.87 10.72 -13.63
N MET A 171 -2.87 11.05 -12.79
CA MET A 171 -1.48 10.65 -13.01
C MET A 171 -1.32 9.14 -12.97
N VAL A 172 -1.95 8.47 -11.98
CA VAL A 172 -1.94 7.01 -11.88
C VAL A 172 -2.54 6.38 -13.12
N TRP A 173 -3.72 6.81 -13.56
CA TRP A 173 -4.38 6.28 -14.75
C TRP A 173 -3.59 6.54 -16.03
N SER A 174 -2.99 7.73 -16.16
CA SER A 174 -2.09 8.04 -17.29
C SER A 174 -0.92 7.06 -17.34
N TYR A 175 -0.33 6.75 -16.18
CA TYR A 175 0.75 5.76 -16.08
C TYR A 175 0.27 4.36 -16.49
N ILE A 176 -0.87 3.90 -15.94
CA ILE A 176 -1.46 2.59 -16.24
C ILE A 176 -1.67 2.41 -17.75
N HIS A 177 -2.29 3.39 -18.41
CA HIS A 177 -2.56 3.32 -19.84
C HIS A 177 -1.28 3.43 -20.68
N LYS A 178 -0.40 4.38 -20.36
CA LYS A 178 0.87 4.58 -21.07
C LYS A 178 1.75 3.32 -21.08
N HIS A 179 1.78 2.60 -19.98
CA HIS A 179 2.64 1.41 -19.80
C HIS A 179 1.89 0.09 -19.96
N ASN A 180 0.60 0.15 -20.34
CA ASN A 180 -0.26 -1.02 -20.50
C ASN A 180 -0.19 -1.94 -19.26
N VAL A 181 -0.23 -1.34 -18.06
CA VAL A 181 -0.15 -2.06 -16.78
C VAL A 181 -1.47 -2.81 -16.55
N PRO A 182 -1.47 -4.09 -16.17
CA PRO A 182 -2.68 -4.80 -15.85
C PRO A 182 -3.36 -4.17 -14.61
N TYR A 183 -4.67 -4.06 -14.65
CA TYR A 183 -5.46 -3.58 -13.52
C TYR A 183 -6.73 -4.40 -13.34
N ASN A 184 -7.41 -4.22 -12.20
CA ASN A 184 -8.63 -4.94 -11.88
C ASN A 184 -9.80 -4.42 -12.75
N PRO A 185 -10.47 -5.27 -13.55
CA PRO A 185 -11.55 -4.85 -14.45
C PRO A 185 -12.78 -4.30 -13.71
N MET A 186 -12.86 -4.47 -12.40
CA MET A 186 -13.91 -3.84 -11.61
C MET A 186 -13.86 -2.30 -11.65
N HIS A 187 -12.67 -1.72 -11.88
CA HIS A 187 -12.54 -0.27 -12.06
C HIS A 187 -13.38 0.25 -13.22
N ASP A 188 -13.58 -0.56 -14.28
CA ASP A 188 -14.42 -0.23 -15.43
C ASP A 188 -15.93 -0.42 -15.15
N ARG A 189 -16.29 -0.91 -13.95
CA ARG A 189 -17.66 -1.19 -13.50
C ARG A 189 -18.03 -0.35 -12.28
N ASP A 190 -17.50 0.86 -12.19
CA ASP A 190 -17.77 1.82 -11.10
C ASP A 190 -17.28 1.37 -9.70
N TYR A 191 -16.20 0.60 -9.63
CA TYR A 191 -15.50 0.29 -8.37
C TYR A 191 -14.16 1.04 -8.27
N PRO A 192 -14.13 2.34 -7.99
CA PRO A 192 -12.88 3.11 -7.91
C PRO A 192 -12.00 2.71 -6.72
N SER A 193 -12.58 2.07 -5.70
CA SER A 193 -11.86 1.53 -4.55
C SER A 193 -12.33 0.12 -4.23
N ILE A 194 -11.45 -0.86 -4.32
CA ILE A 194 -11.76 -2.28 -4.19
C ILE A 194 -11.22 -2.81 -2.85
N GLY A 195 -11.96 -3.68 -2.20
CA GLY A 195 -11.57 -4.38 -0.98
C GLY A 195 -12.23 -5.76 -0.90
N CYS A 196 -12.77 -6.13 0.26
CA CYS A 196 -13.51 -7.39 0.42
C CYS A 196 -14.88 -7.32 -0.26
N THR A 197 -15.38 -8.44 -0.78
CA THR A 197 -16.71 -8.59 -1.43
C THR A 197 -17.84 -8.05 -0.56
N HIS A 198 -17.80 -8.34 0.73
CA HIS A 198 -18.86 -7.93 1.69
C HIS A 198 -18.79 -6.44 2.07
N CYS A 199 -17.69 -5.75 1.80
CA CYS A 199 -17.45 -4.38 2.25
C CYS A 199 -17.22 -3.42 1.07
N THR A 200 -17.57 -3.82 -0.15
CA THR A 200 -17.34 -3.01 -1.34
C THR A 200 -18.52 -3.13 -2.30
N ARG A 201 -19.04 -1.99 -2.74
CA ARG A 201 -20.02 -1.87 -3.81
C ARG A 201 -19.54 -0.88 -4.88
N ALA A 202 -20.15 -0.94 -6.04
CA ALA A 202 -20.02 0.12 -7.04
C ALA A 202 -20.50 1.47 -6.46
N VAL A 203 -19.89 2.56 -6.91
CA VAL A 203 -20.31 3.92 -6.58
C VAL A 203 -21.31 4.42 -7.63
N LYS A 204 -22.21 5.29 -7.20
CA LYS A 204 -23.15 5.97 -8.12
C LYS A 204 -22.50 7.23 -8.71
N PRO A 205 -22.95 7.70 -9.86
CA PRO A 205 -22.49 8.98 -10.39
C PRO A 205 -22.61 10.12 -9.36
N GLY A 206 -21.49 10.83 -9.12
CA GLY A 206 -21.42 11.93 -8.16
C GLY A 206 -21.11 11.53 -6.71
N GLU A 207 -21.05 10.24 -6.39
CA GLU A 207 -20.55 9.79 -5.08
C GLU A 207 -19.01 9.91 -5.00
N ASP A 208 -18.51 10.07 -3.77
CA ASP A 208 -17.07 9.99 -3.51
C ASP A 208 -16.51 8.63 -3.95
N SER A 209 -15.27 8.62 -4.41
CA SER A 209 -14.58 7.41 -4.91
C SER A 209 -14.49 6.28 -3.88
N ARG A 210 -14.63 6.56 -2.61
CA ARG A 210 -14.62 5.58 -1.52
C ARG A 210 -16.00 5.33 -0.90
N ALA A 211 -17.07 5.98 -1.39
CA ALA A 211 -18.42 5.79 -0.88
C ALA A 211 -18.92 4.33 -0.98
N GLY A 212 -18.34 3.54 -1.89
CA GLY A 212 -18.58 2.11 -1.99
C GLY A 212 -17.97 1.27 -0.87
N ARG A 213 -17.05 1.83 -0.04
CA ARG A 213 -16.36 1.11 1.03
C ARG A 213 -17.11 1.24 2.34
N TRP A 214 -17.38 0.10 2.99
CA TRP A 214 -18.10 0.04 4.28
C TRP A 214 -19.39 0.87 4.27
N ALA A 215 -20.17 0.79 3.18
CA ALA A 215 -21.40 1.55 3.02
C ALA A 215 -22.35 1.33 4.24
N GLY A 216 -22.84 2.43 4.82
CA GLY A 216 -23.63 2.41 6.05
C GLY A 216 -22.83 2.57 7.35
N PHE A 217 -21.51 2.68 7.28
CA PHE A 217 -20.65 2.93 8.45
C PHE A 217 -19.88 4.26 8.32
N GLN A 218 -19.60 4.89 9.45
CA GLN A 218 -18.70 6.05 9.51
C GLN A 218 -17.22 5.63 9.49
N LYS A 219 -16.86 4.75 8.53
CA LYS A 219 -15.52 4.18 8.40
C LYS A 219 -14.93 4.55 7.04
N THR A 220 -13.77 5.20 7.05
CA THR A 220 -13.07 5.63 5.85
C THR A 220 -11.78 4.85 5.59
N GLU A 221 -11.22 4.19 6.62
CA GLU A 221 -9.96 3.45 6.53
C GLU A 221 -10.07 2.08 7.20
N CYS A 222 -9.32 1.10 6.69
CA CYS A 222 -9.30 -0.26 7.24
C CYS A 222 -8.37 -0.42 8.48
N GLY A 223 -7.77 0.67 8.92
CA GLY A 223 -6.84 0.67 10.04
C GLY A 223 -5.38 0.35 9.67
N LEU A 224 -5.05 0.09 8.41
CA LEU A 224 -3.68 -0.13 7.96
C LEU A 224 -2.89 1.19 7.86
N HIS A 225 -3.55 2.28 7.49
CA HIS A 225 -2.96 3.59 7.26
C HIS A 225 -3.53 4.63 8.23
N ALA A 226 -3.35 4.40 9.53
CA ALA A 226 -3.68 5.42 10.52
C ALA A 226 -2.75 6.63 10.34
N GLY A 227 -3.31 7.82 10.16
CA GLY A 227 -2.52 9.03 9.96
C GLY A 227 -1.65 9.34 11.19
N ASN A 228 -0.40 9.65 10.97
CA ASN A 228 0.55 10.10 11.99
C ASN A 228 0.26 11.55 12.41
N LYS A 229 -0.91 11.82 12.99
CA LYS A 229 -1.20 13.14 13.53
C LYS A 229 -0.37 13.35 14.81
N SER A 230 0.61 14.27 14.76
CA SER A 230 1.28 14.88 15.91
C SER A 230 2.10 13.99 16.86
N ALA A 231 2.57 12.83 16.47
CA ALA A 231 3.45 12.06 17.32
C ALA A 231 4.92 12.47 17.08
N ARG A 232 5.69 12.59 18.17
CA ARG A 232 7.16 12.78 18.07
C ARG A 232 7.75 11.58 17.36
N ILE A 233 8.43 11.84 16.24
CA ILE A 233 9.22 10.81 15.55
C ILE A 233 10.39 10.46 16.46
N PRO A 234 10.65 9.17 16.73
CA PRO A 234 11.85 8.80 17.46
C PRO A 234 13.10 9.24 16.65
N LEU A 235 14.20 9.52 17.33
CA LEU A 235 15.49 9.82 16.68
C LEU A 235 15.98 8.55 15.95
N VAL A 236 15.51 8.37 14.72
CA VAL A 236 15.89 7.24 13.87
C VAL A 236 17.01 7.70 12.95
N HIS A 237 18.15 6.98 12.99
CA HIS A 237 19.24 7.16 12.03
C HIS A 237 19.27 5.95 11.10
N LEU A 238 19.26 6.20 9.80
CA LEU A 238 19.33 5.16 8.79
C LEU A 238 20.75 5.04 8.25
N GLU A 239 21.20 3.82 8.02
CA GLU A 239 22.45 3.56 7.31
C GLU A 239 22.18 3.66 5.81
N VAL A 240 22.60 4.77 5.20
CA VAL A 240 22.41 5.03 3.76
C VAL A 240 23.71 4.71 3.02
N PRO A 241 23.65 3.92 1.94
CA PRO A 241 24.83 3.62 1.11
C PRO A 241 25.45 4.90 0.54
N LEU A 242 26.79 4.93 0.48
CA LEU A 242 27.52 6.01 -0.17
C LEU A 242 27.17 6.04 -1.66
N GLY A 243 26.76 7.20 -2.17
CA GLY A 243 26.39 7.39 -3.59
C GLY A 243 24.90 7.53 -3.88
N VAL A 244 24.01 7.11 -2.98
CA VAL A 244 22.56 7.29 -3.16
C VAL A 244 22.11 8.71 -2.80
N SER A 245 22.91 9.46 -2.03
CA SER A 245 22.62 10.81 -1.60
C SER A 245 22.98 11.92 -2.60
N GLN A 246 23.66 11.62 -3.71
CA GLN A 246 24.23 12.63 -4.63
C GLN A 246 23.79 12.53 -6.09
N SER A 247 22.98 11.56 -6.50
CA SER A 247 22.57 11.40 -7.91
C SER A 247 21.22 12.03 -8.22
N VAL A 248 21.09 13.34 -7.96
CA VAL A 248 20.03 14.16 -8.55
C VAL A 248 20.67 15.46 -9.07
N THR A 249 21.57 15.31 -10.02
CA THR A 249 21.94 16.40 -10.94
C THR A 249 22.06 15.81 -12.34
N ALA A 250 21.13 16.25 -13.22
CA ALA A 250 21.23 16.29 -14.67
C ALA A 250 21.43 14.96 -15.42
N ASP A 251 20.35 14.43 -15.97
CA ASP A 251 20.35 14.05 -17.37
C ASP A 251 19.30 14.92 -18.08
N GLU A 252 19.80 16.08 -18.52
CA GLU A 252 19.25 16.83 -19.65
C GLU A 252 19.77 16.17 -20.92
N THR A 253 18.90 15.60 -21.70
CA THR A 253 18.78 15.69 -23.17
C THR A 253 17.76 14.68 -23.67
#